data_a35933bcd9fa9ccffd1c2fbcfce9baa7
#
_entry.id   a35933bcd9fa9ccffd1c2fbcfce9baa7
#
_cell.length_a   1.000
_cell.length_b   1.000
_cell.length_c   1.000
_cell.angle_alpha   90.00
_cell.angle_beta   90.00
_cell.angle_gamma   90.00
#
_symmetry.space_group_name_H-M   'P 1'
#
loop_
_entity.id
_entity.type
_entity.pdbx_description
1 polymer ?
#
loop_
_entity_poly.entity_id
_entity_poly.type
_entity_poly.pdbx_seq_one_letter_code
_entity_poly.pdbx_strand_id
1 'polypeptide(L)'
;MKNVFRAISIATILTFVLAACGTGASGPTPTSAPIVINTPVPQVENTTPTVITSELCANPYWPIKDASRWAYSSTGSPAGMYEFGVKIRDVRADGFTVVSSFKKTLGQQEWMCLPEGMTPLTLVTNNATSILAFRKFEDVRLSNVVGIYLPSSITPGQTWVFEFDFTASEVEEGISQPLSGHIKYEFTAGNNESITVPAGAYDALAIKILTTIDYTITTAAGAVPNNFKSDYTYWFAPNVGWVKASGSGKLGGLEFFETLELTGYAAQ
;
A
#
# COMPACT_ATOMS: atom_id res chain seq x y z
N MET A 1 -5.20 34.79 29.51
CA MET A 1 -6.07 35.49 28.54
C MET A 1 -7.00 34.45 27.93
N LYS A 2 -8.30 34.66 28.06
CA LYS A 2 -9.38 33.72 27.78
C LYS A 2 -9.63 33.67 26.26
N ASN A 3 -9.57 32.56 25.61
CA ASN A 3 -10.07 32.38 24.24
C ASN A 3 -11.30 31.49 24.22
N VAL A 4 -12.33 32.10 23.68
CA VAL A 4 -13.72 31.70 23.60
C VAL A 4 -13.91 30.65 22.52
N PHE A 5 -14.45 29.49 22.86
CA PHE A 5 -15.00 28.50 21.94
C PHE A 5 -16.30 29.06 21.34
N ARG A 6 -16.40 29.17 20.03
CA ARG A 6 -17.65 29.34 19.29
C ARG A 6 -18.07 28.00 18.66
N ALA A 7 -19.06 27.40 19.28
CA ALA A 7 -19.84 26.32 18.69
C ALA A 7 -20.84 26.92 17.68
N ILE A 8 -20.82 26.44 16.44
CA ILE A 8 -21.86 26.71 15.44
C ILE A 8 -22.60 25.40 15.19
N SER A 9 -23.82 25.32 15.70
CA SER A 9 -24.81 24.28 15.38
C SER A 9 -25.52 24.66 14.10
N ILE A 10 -25.48 23.80 13.09
CA ILE A 10 -26.35 23.91 11.89
C ILE A 10 -27.31 22.72 11.93
N ALA A 11 -28.57 23.03 12.21
CA ALA A 11 -29.72 22.14 12.07
C ALA A 11 -30.17 22.17 10.60
N THR A 12 -30.18 21.04 9.91
CA THR A 12 -30.76 20.93 8.57
C THR A 12 -32.02 20.08 8.61
N ILE A 13 -33.10 20.69 8.20
CA ILE A 13 -34.48 20.20 8.14
C ILE A 13 -34.63 19.24 6.97
N LEU A 14 -35.21 18.05 7.25
CA LEU A 14 -35.53 17.01 6.28
C LEU A 14 -36.98 17.23 5.81
N THR A 15 -37.20 17.56 4.55
CA THR A 15 -38.54 17.61 3.92
C THR A 15 -38.77 16.35 3.08
N PHE A 16 -39.77 15.57 3.49
CA PHE A 16 -40.34 14.46 2.73
C PHE A 16 -41.31 14.98 1.67
N VAL A 17 -41.19 14.53 0.44
CA VAL A 17 -42.21 14.67 -0.60
C VAL A 17 -42.67 13.28 -1.01
N LEU A 18 -43.93 12.98 -0.70
CA LEU A 18 -44.71 11.84 -1.22
C LEU A 18 -45.33 12.26 -2.56
N ALA A 19 -45.21 11.44 -3.59
CA ALA A 19 -46.02 11.56 -4.81
C ALA A 19 -46.48 10.16 -5.24
N ALA A 20 -47.60 10.05 -5.35
CA ALA A 20 -48.85 9.41 -5.68
C ALA A 20 -48.82 8.45 -6.88
N CYS A 21 -49.62 7.36 -6.70
CA CYS A 21 -50.03 6.33 -7.65
C CYS A 21 -50.71 6.89 -8.89
N GLY A 22 -50.37 6.30 -10.05
CA GLY A 22 -51.12 6.39 -11.28
C GLY A 22 -51.48 5.00 -11.80
N THR A 23 -52.74 4.60 -11.74
CA THR A 23 -53.31 3.42 -12.33
C THR A 23 -53.55 3.62 -13.84
N GLY A 24 -52.95 2.81 -14.68
CA GLY A 24 -53.22 2.75 -16.11
C GLY A 24 -53.65 1.38 -16.58
N ALA A 25 -54.80 1.34 -17.24
CA ALA A 25 -55.55 0.14 -17.65
C ALA A 25 -54.86 -0.66 -18.74
N SER A 26 -55.05 -2.00 -18.64
CA SER A 26 -54.56 -3.03 -19.55
C SER A 26 -55.45 -3.17 -20.79
N GLY A 27 -54.86 -3.14 -22.00
CA GLY A 27 -55.50 -3.60 -23.23
C GLY A 27 -54.88 -4.97 -23.64
N PRO A 28 -55.61 -5.88 -24.27
CA PRO A 28 -55.07 -7.20 -24.63
C PRO A 28 -54.18 -7.15 -25.87
N THR A 29 -52.96 -7.67 -25.74
CA THR A 29 -51.99 -7.82 -26.81
C THR A 29 -52.19 -9.19 -27.52
N PRO A 30 -52.14 -9.25 -28.87
CA PRO A 30 -52.23 -10.50 -29.59
C PRO A 30 -50.99 -11.37 -29.40
N THR A 31 -51.20 -12.65 -29.07
CA THR A 31 -50.17 -13.66 -28.92
C THR A 31 -49.65 -14.07 -30.30
N SER A 32 -48.41 -13.73 -30.60
CA SER A 32 -47.66 -14.32 -31.72
C SER A 32 -46.87 -15.54 -31.23
N ALA A 33 -46.94 -16.63 -32.02
CA ALA A 33 -46.26 -17.88 -31.71
C ALA A 33 -44.73 -17.72 -31.70
N PRO A 34 -44.01 -18.43 -30.81
CA PRO A 34 -42.54 -18.32 -30.77
C PRO A 34 -41.91 -19.02 -31.96
N ILE A 35 -41.11 -18.25 -32.73
CA ILE A 35 -40.16 -18.79 -33.71
C ILE A 35 -38.97 -19.34 -32.91
N VAL A 36 -38.80 -20.66 -32.90
CA VAL A 36 -37.62 -21.32 -32.33
C VAL A 36 -36.47 -21.14 -33.32
N ILE A 37 -35.63 -20.17 -33.09
CA ILE A 37 -34.34 -20.04 -33.79
C ILE A 37 -33.33 -20.85 -32.95
N ASN A 38 -32.94 -22.02 -33.49
CA ASN A 38 -31.81 -22.78 -32.97
C ASN A 38 -30.49 -22.05 -33.35
N THR A 39 -30.11 -21.06 -32.57
CA THR A 39 -28.76 -20.47 -32.65
C THR A 39 -27.84 -21.40 -31.86
N PRO A 40 -26.76 -21.92 -32.44
CA PRO A 40 -25.77 -22.68 -31.67
C PRO A 40 -25.17 -21.75 -30.59
N VAL A 41 -25.33 -22.14 -29.33
CA VAL A 41 -24.67 -21.46 -28.22
C VAL A 41 -23.16 -21.60 -28.41
N PRO A 42 -22.41 -20.49 -28.48
CA PRO A 42 -20.95 -20.57 -28.52
C PRO A 42 -20.51 -21.32 -27.27
N GLN A 43 -19.79 -22.43 -27.42
CA GLN A 43 -19.08 -23.05 -26.30
C GLN A 43 -18.10 -22.01 -25.78
N VAL A 44 -18.35 -21.52 -24.56
CA VAL A 44 -17.34 -20.78 -23.81
C VAL A 44 -16.26 -21.80 -23.48
N GLU A 45 -15.14 -21.75 -24.19
CA GLU A 45 -13.94 -22.45 -23.77
C GLU A 45 -13.63 -21.97 -22.33
N ASN A 46 -13.76 -22.87 -21.37
CA ASN A 46 -13.27 -22.69 -20.03
C ASN A 46 -11.73 -22.63 -20.09
N THR A 47 -11.19 -21.49 -20.47
CA THR A 47 -9.77 -21.25 -20.28
C THR A 47 -9.54 -21.15 -18.77
N THR A 48 -8.99 -22.22 -18.21
CA THR A 48 -8.42 -22.20 -16.85
C THR A 48 -7.46 -21.00 -16.80
N PRO A 49 -7.62 -20.05 -15.85
CA PRO A 49 -6.70 -18.92 -15.77
C PRO A 49 -5.28 -19.45 -15.59
N THR A 50 -4.44 -19.21 -16.56
CA THR A 50 -3.01 -19.53 -16.47
C THR A 50 -2.44 -18.65 -15.36
N VAL A 51 -1.99 -19.26 -14.28
CA VAL A 51 -1.27 -18.56 -13.21
C VAL A 51 0.05 -18.09 -13.82
N ILE A 52 0.14 -16.80 -14.11
CA ILE A 52 1.38 -16.19 -14.57
C ILE A 52 2.29 -16.09 -13.33
N THR A 53 3.28 -16.97 -13.24
CA THR A 53 4.39 -16.85 -12.30
C THR A 53 5.53 -16.18 -13.04
N SER A 54 5.90 -14.96 -12.64
CA SER A 54 7.08 -14.30 -13.16
C SER A 54 8.32 -14.90 -12.52
N GLU A 55 9.20 -15.55 -13.31
CA GLU A 55 10.48 -16.03 -12.82
C GLU A 55 11.38 -14.91 -12.28
N LEU A 56 11.31 -13.72 -12.88
CA LEU A 56 12.04 -12.54 -12.42
C LEU A 56 11.57 -12.02 -11.06
N CYS A 57 10.29 -12.22 -10.72
CA CYS A 57 9.74 -11.81 -9.43
C CYS A 57 9.87 -12.91 -8.35
N ALA A 58 10.56 -14.02 -8.65
CA ALA A 58 10.77 -15.07 -7.68
C ALA A 58 11.72 -14.59 -6.57
N ASN A 59 11.19 -14.49 -5.35
CA ASN A 59 11.96 -14.09 -4.18
C ASN A 59 11.56 -14.95 -2.99
N PRO A 60 12.51 -15.58 -2.28
CA PRO A 60 12.21 -16.46 -1.16
C PRO A 60 11.54 -15.71 0.01
N TYR A 61 11.78 -14.40 0.16
CA TYR A 61 11.28 -13.59 1.25
C TYR A 61 10.02 -12.78 0.91
N TRP A 62 9.58 -12.81 -0.35
CA TRP A 62 8.30 -12.20 -0.72
C TRP A 62 7.69 -12.96 -1.90
N PRO A 63 6.78 -13.91 -1.64
CA PRO A 63 6.17 -14.71 -2.70
C PRO A 63 5.20 -13.87 -3.53
N ILE A 64 5.58 -13.57 -4.77
CA ILE A 64 4.76 -12.77 -5.68
C ILE A 64 3.86 -13.71 -6.49
N LYS A 65 2.61 -13.81 -6.05
CA LYS A 65 1.53 -14.51 -6.76
C LYS A 65 0.31 -13.60 -6.81
N ASP A 66 -0.43 -13.62 -7.90
CA ASP A 66 -1.64 -12.82 -8.02
C ASP A 66 -2.65 -13.19 -6.92
N ALA A 67 -3.37 -12.19 -6.43
CA ALA A 67 -4.33 -12.30 -5.33
C ALA A 67 -3.75 -12.72 -3.95
N SER A 68 -2.44 -12.94 -3.80
CA SER A 68 -1.83 -13.13 -2.47
C SER A 68 -2.12 -11.94 -1.58
N ARG A 69 -2.38 -12.20 -0.30
CA ARG A 69 -2.78 -11.17 0.66
C ARG A 69 -2.23 -11.43 2.04
N TRP A 70 -1.92 -10.35 2.74
CA TRP A 70 -1.45 -10.32 4.12
C TRP A 70 -2.32 -9.37 4.91
N ALA A 71 -2.59 -9.71 6.16
CA ALA A 71 -3.26 -8.85 7.13
C ALA A 71 -2.36 -8.70 8.36
N TYR A 72 -2.24 -7.49 8.85
CA TYR A 72 -1.43 -7.14 10.01
C TYR A 72 -2.24 -6.33 11.01
N SER A 73 -1.93 -6.50 12.29
CA SER A 73 -2.38 -5.60 13.35
C SER A 73 -1.22 -4.72 13.80
N SER A 74 -1.52 -3.45 14.05
CA SER A 74 -0.55 -2.47 14.56
C SER A 74 -0.81 -2.16 16.02
N THR A 75 0.27 -2.01 16.78
CA THR A 75 0.28 -1.49 18.14
C THR A 75 1.35 -0.41 18.29
N GLY A 76 1.15 0.52 19.24
CA GLY A 76 2.10 1.59 19.54
C GLY A 76 2.06 2.79 18.58
N SER A 77 1.37 2.69 17.46
CA SER A 77 1.25 3.80 16.50
C SER A 77 0.54 5.02 17.08
N PRO A 78 0.99 6.25 16.76
CA PRO A 78 0.26 7.47 17.11
C PRO A 78 -1.13 7.56 16.41
N ALA A 79 -1.35 6.76 15.38
CA ALA A 79 -2.66 6.60 14.74
C ALA A 79 -3.62 5.72 15.56
N GLY A 80 -3.20 5.22 16.72
CA GLY A 80 -3.89 4.21 17.52
C GLY A 80 -3.71 2.82 16.91
N MET A 81 -4.37 1.81 17.50
CA MET A 81 -4.42 0.46 16.92
C MET A 81 -5.15 0.50 15.58
N TYR A 82 -4.63 -0.23 14.59
CA TYR A 82 -5.25 -0.35 13.27
C TYR A 82 -4.89 -1.67 12.60
N GLU A 83 -5.67 -2.01 11.60
CA GLU A 83 -5.38 -3.10 10.67
C GLU A 83 -4.71 -2.52 9.41
N PHE A 84 -3.71 -3.23 8.92
CA PHE A 84 -3.01 -2.94 7.69
C PHE A 84 -3.07 -4.17 6.78
N GLY A 85 -3.53 -3.99 5.56
CA GLY A 85 -3.65 -5.05 4.58
C GLY A 85 -2.71 -4.82 3.39
N VAL A 86 -2.17 -5.91 2.84
CA VAL A 86 -1.38 -5.91 1.60
C VAL A 86 -1.96 -6.95 0.66
N LYS A 87 -2.10 -6.62 -0.61
CA LYS A 87 -2.54 -7.54 -1.66
C LYS A 87 -1.67 -7.36 -2.90
N ILE A 88 -1.27 -8.46 -3.52
CA ILE A 88 -0.62 -8.50 -4.84
C ILE A 88 -1.71 -8.54 -5.92
N ARG A 89 -1.53 -7.79 -6.98
CA ARG A 89 -2.38 -7.75 -8.18
C ARG A 89 -1.54 -7.57 -9.43
N ASP A 90 -2.15 -7.88 -10.56
CA ASP A 90 -1.62 -7.57 -11.88
C ASP A 90 -0.17 -8.05 -12.06
N VAL A 91 0.10 -9.31 -11.69
CA VAL A 91 1.42 -9.93 -11.84
C VAL A 91 1.75 -10.05 -13.33
N ARG A 92 2.89 -9.50 -13.72
CA ARG A 92 3.42 -9.46 -15.08
C ARG A 92 4.77 -10.18 -15.14
N ALA A 93 5.31 -10.37 -16.34
CA ALA A 93 6.62 -11.00 -16.51
C ALA A 93 7.76 -10.24 -15.80
N ASP A 94 7.64 -8.93 -15.66
CA ASP A 94 8.67 -8.02 -15.15
C ASP A 94 8.20 -7.13 -13.98
N GLY A 95 7.03 -7.43 -13.39
CA GLY A 95 6.53 -6.60 -12.29
C GLY A 95 5.18 -7.01 -11.75
N PHE A 96 4.69 -6.25 -10.79
CA PHE A 96 3.41 -6.47 -10.12
C PHE A 96 2.93 -5.18 -9.43
N THR A 97 1.68 -5.18 -9.04
CA THR A 97 1.05 -4.10 -8.28
C THR A 97 0.82 -4.54 -6.83
N VAL A 98 1.24 -3.73 -5.88
CA VAL A 98 0.90 -3.88 -4.45
C VAL A 98 -0.23 -2.92 -4.13
N VAL A 99 -1.31 -3.44 -3.57
CA VAL A 99 -2.40 -2.63 -3.00
C VAL A 99 -2.33 -2.75 -1.49
N SER A 100 -2.10 -1.64 -0.80
CA SER A 100 -2.13 -1.55 0.66
C SER A 100 -3.43 -0.92 1.14
N SER A 101 -3.92 -1.36 2.28
CA SER A 101 -5.08 -0.78 2.95
C SER A 101 -4.74 -0.36 4.37
N PHE A 102 -5.05 0.89 4.70
CA PHE A 102 -4.85 1.46 6.02
C PHE A 102 -6.13 2.22 6.42
N LYS A 103 -6.84 1.72 7.43
CA LYS A 103 -8.15 2.27 7.80
C LYS A 103 -9.08 2.33 6.56
N LYS A 104 -9.44 3.54 6.11
CA LYS A 104 -10.28 3.78 4.92
C LYS A 104 -9.46 4.21 3.70
N THR A 105 -8.14 4.26 3.80
CA THR A 105 -7.25 4.68 2.71
C THR A 105 -6.71 3.45 1.99
N LEU A 106 -6.73 3.49 0.67
CA LEU A 106 -6.07 2.52 -0.19
C LEU A 106 -4.84 3.19 -0.81
N GLY A 107 -3.72 2.49 -0.78
CA GLY A 107 -2.50 2.85 -1.50
C GLY A 107 -2.24 1.85 -2.61
N GLN A 108 -1.64 2.31 -3.70
CA GLN A 108 -1.20 1.46 -4.79
C GLN A 108 0.27 1.75 -5.09
N GLN A 109 1.05 0.70 -5.30
CA GLN A 109 2.47 0.78 -5.60
C GLN A 109 2.78 -0.16 -6.75
N GLU A 110 3.45 0.37 -7.77
CA GLU A 110 3.99 -0.44 -8.86
C GLU A 110 5.40 -0.89 -8.50
N TRP A 111 5.67 -2.15 -8.81
CA TRP A 111 6.96 -2.79 -8.57
C TRP A 111 7.50 -3.39 -9.86
N MET A 112 8.80 -3.27 -10.06
CA MET A 112 9.55 -3.87 -11.14
C MET A 112 10.43 -4.99 -10.60
N CYS A 113 10.50 -6.09 -11.35
CA CYS A 113 11.35 -7.23 -11.06
C CYS A 113 12.53 -7.24 -12.02
N LEU A 114 13.72 -7.37 -11.47
CA LEU A 114 15.00 -7.40 -12.17
C LEU A 114 15.74 -8.69 -11.78
N PRO A 115 16.74 -9.14 -12.55
CA PRO A 115 17.56 -10.30 -12.15
C PRO A 115 18.19 -10.16 -10.77
N GLU A 116 18.53 -8.93 -10.38
CA GLU A 116 19.15 -8.61 -9.09
C GLU A 116 18.15 -8.55 -7.92
N GLY A 117 16.83 -8.42 -8.20
CA GLY A 117 15.79 -8.33 -7.19
C GLY A 117 14.61 -7.44 -7.59
N MET A 118 13.90 -6.92 -6.62
CA MET A 118 12.69 -6.12 -6.83
C MET A 118 12.88 -4.68 -6.36
N THR A 119 12.30 -3.74 -7.13
CA THR A 119 12.36 -2.31 -6.85
C THR A 119 10.98 -1.65 -7.01
N PRO A 120 10.55 -0.78 -6.09
CA PRO A 120 9.34 0.00 -6.26
C PRO A 120 9.55 1.11 -7.29
N LEU A 121 8.48 1.43 -8.03
CA LEU A 121 8.44 2.55 -8.97
C LEU A 121 7.74 3.78 -8.38
N THR A 122 7.35 3.71 -7.10
CA THR A 122 6.72 4.80 -6.34
C THR A 122 7.23 4.81 -4.91
N LEU A 123 6.73 5.74 -4.09
CA LEU A 123 7.05 5.79 -2.66
C LEU A 123 6.51 4.56 -1.92
N VAL A 124 7.35 3.95 -1.07
CA VAL A 124 6.95 2.77 -0.30
C VAL A 124 6.14 3.17 0.92
N THR A 125 4.93 2.62 1.04
CA THR A 125 4.00 2.87 2.15
C THR A 125 3.65 1.56 2.85
N ASN A 126 4.51 1.09 3.74
CA ASN A 126 4.40 -0.19 4.42
C ASN A 126 4.16 -0.10 5.94
N ASN A 127 4.02 1.10 6.47
CA ASN A 127 3.72 1.36 7.89
C ASN A 127 2.95 2.69 8.04
N ALA A 128 2.37 2.94 9.22
CA ALA A 128 1.59 4.14 9.48
C ALA A 128 2.38 5.42 9.22
N THR A 129 3.66 5.40 9.54
CA THR A 129 4.55 6.55 9.36
C THR A 129 4.65 6.98 7.91
N SER A 130 5.02 6.03 7.02
CA SER A 130 5.15 6.30 5.59
C SER A 130 3.80 6.67 4.98
N ILE A 131 2.71 6.02 5.41
CA ILE A 131 1.35 6.36 4.97
C ILE A 131 0.97 7.79 5.37
N LEU A 132 1.22 8.18 6.62
CA LEU A 132 0.90 9.52 7.11
C LEU A 132 1.79 10.58 6.45
N ALA A 133 3.07 10.27 6.20
CA ALA A 133 3.99 11.18 5.53
C ALA A 133 3.59 11.45 4.07
N PHE A 134 3.18 10.40 3.33
CA PHE A 134 2.98 10.49 1.88
C PHE A 134 1.51 10.59 1.43
N ARG A 135 0.55 10.52 2.35
CA ARG A 135 -0.90 10.51 2.02
C ARG A 135 -1.40 11.73 1.24
N LYS A 136 -0.64 12.83 1.28
CA LYS A 136 -0.98 14.07 0.60
C LYS A 136 -0.18 14.28 -0.68
N PHE A 137 0.75 13.34 -1.02
CA PHE A 137 1.61 13.46 -2.17
C PHE A 137 0.90 12.89 -3.40
N GLU A 138 0.75 13.72 -4.41
CA GLU A 138 0.19 13.40 -5.71
C GLU A 138 1.26 13.57 -6.80
N ASP A 139 1.05 12.96 -7.98
CA ASP A 139 1.94 13.06 -9.14
C ASP A 139 3.41 12.70 -8.85
N VAL A 140 3.62 11.70 -7.99
CA VAL A 140 4.98 11.26 -7.60
C VAL A 140 5.73 10.71 -8.80
N ARG A 141 6.94 11.23 -9.02
CA ARG A 141 7.87 10.79 -10.06
C ARG A 141 9.24 10.54 -9.45
N LEU A 142 9.79 9.37 -9.71
CA LEU A 142 11.13 9.00 -9.26
C LEU A 142 12.16 9.30 -10.36
N SER A 143 13.36 9.65 -9.93
CA SER A 143 14.54 9.84 -10.79
C SER A 143 15.81 9.45 -10.04
N ASN A 144 16.91 9.29 -10.74
CA ASN A 144 18.22 8.94 -10.16
C ASN A 144 18.16 7.72 -9.23
N VAL A 145 17.39 6.69 -9.63
CA VAL A 145 17.22 5.47 -8.84
C VAL A 145 18.51 4.67 -8.80
N VAL A 146 18.99 4.35 -7.61
CA VAL A 146 20.23 3.59 -7.36
C VAL A 146 19.94 2.40 -6.43
N GLY A 147 20.46 1.23 -6.77
CA GLY A 147 20.36 0.01 -5.98
C GLY A 147 19.06 -0.76 -6.18
N ILE A 148 18.83 -1.72 -5.32
CA ILE A 148 17.67 -2.64 -5.32
C ILE A 148 17.02 -2.59 -3.93
N TYR A 149 15.68 -2.51 -3.88
CA TYR A 149 14.97 -2.46 -2.62
C TYR A 149 14.98 -3.83 -1.91
N LEU A 150 14.65 -4.90 -2.61
CA LEU A 150 14.70 -6.27 -2.09
C LEU A 150 15.52 -7.16 -3.04
N PRO A 151 16.78 -7.48 -2.71
CA PRO A 151 17.63 -8.36 -3.53
C PRO A 151 17.01 -9.74 -3.73
N SER A 152 17.34 -10.39 -4.87
CA SER A 152 16.89 -11.75 -5.20
C SER A 152 17.44 -12.81 -4.23
N SER A 153 18.59 -12.52 -3.60
CA SER A 153 19.15 -13.32 -2.51
C SER A 153 19.69 -12.42 -1.42
N ILE A 154 19.51 -12.82 -0.17
CA ILE A 154 19.98 -12.09 1.00
C ILE A 154 20.67 -13.05 1.95
N THR A 155 21.86 -12.68 2.41
CA THR A 155 22.63 -13.47 3.38
C THR A 155 22.80 -12.67 4.69
N PRO A 156 22.85 -13.33 5.85
CA PRO A 156 23.15 -12.67 7.11
C PRO A 156 24.44 -11.84 7.05
N GLY A 157 24.38 -10.61 7.59
CA GLY A 157 25.47 -9.64 7.55
C GLY A 157 25.56 -8.80 6.28
N GLN A 158 24.78 -9.10 5.24
CA GLN A 158 24.74 -8.30 4.01
C GLN A 158 24.18 -6.92 4.29
N THR A 159 24.78 -5.90 3.66
CA THR A 159 24.27 -4.52 3.67
C THR A 159 24.07 -4.05 2.24
N TRP A 160 23.04 -3.23 2.02
CA TRP A 160 22.81 -2.59 0.71
C TRP A 160 22.05 -1.28 0.88
N VAL A 161 22.00 -0.51 -0.18
CA VAL A 161 21.31 0.78 -0.24
C VAL A 161 20.35 0.78 -1.41
N PHE A 162 19.20 1.40 -1.22
CA PHE A 162 18.27 1.78 -2.27
C PHE A 162 17.93 3.26 -2.08
N GLU A 163 18.17 4.07 -3.08
CA GLU A 163 17.93 5.50 -2.99
C GLU A 163 17.45 6.09 -4.31
N PHE A 164 16.76 7.21 -4.25
CA PHE A 164 16.29 7.94 -5.41
C PHE A 164 15.90 9.38 -5.06
N ASP A 165 15.89 10.22 -6.09
CA ASP A 165 15.26 11.52 -6.02
C ASP A 165 13.79 11.42 -6.42
N PHE A 166 12.96 12.30 -5.91
CA PHE A 166 11.55 12.36 -6.29
C PHE A 166 11.04 13.79 -6.41
N THR A 167 10.03 13.95 -7.26
CA THR A 167 9.18 15.14 -7.32
C THR A 167 7.75 14.72 -7.10
N ALA A 168 6.95 15.59 -6.48
CA ALA A 168 5.53 15.37 -6.24
C ALA A 168 4.83 16.72 -6.05
N SER A 169 3.51 16.67 -5.84
CA SER A 169 2.73 17.80 -5.33
C SER A 169 2.14 17.41 -3.98
N GLU A 170 2.32 18.24 -2.95
CA GLU A 170 1.57 18.11 -1.71
C GLU A 170 0.23 18.83 -1.86
N VAL A 171 -0.87 18.12 -1.60
CA VAL A 171 -2.22 18.69 -1.65
C VAL A 171 -2.75 18.87 -0.24
N GLU A 172 -2.96 20.12 0.17
CA GLU A 172 -3.54 20.46 1.46
C GLU A 172 -4.66 21.50 1.27
N GLU A 173 -5.86 21.19 1.77
CA GLU A 173 -7.05 22.06 1.66
C GLU A 173 -7.36 22.51 0.22
N GLY A 174 -7.04 21.66 -0.77
CA GLY A 174 -7.23 21.95 -2.20
C GLY A 174 -6.16 22.85 -2.83
N ILE A 175 -5.12 23.19 -2.08
CA ILE A 175 -3.94 23.91 -2.57
C ILE A 175 -2.86 22.88 -2.89
N SER A 176 -2.42 22.88 -4.15
CA SER A 176 -1.30 22.02 -4.61
C SER A 176 0.00 22.81 -4.52
N GLN A 177 0.98 22.24 -3.82
CA GLN A 177 2.32 22.82 -3.66
C GLN A 177 3.37 21.85 -4.20
N PRO A 178 4.24 22.26 -5.14
CA PRO A 178 5.28 21.39 -5.66
C PRO A 178 6.32 21.10 -4.58
N LEU A 179 6.75 19.84 -4.55
CA LEU A 179 7.84 19.41 -3.69
C LEU A 179 8.85 18.56 -4.44
N SER A 180 10.07 18.54 -3.94
CA SER A 180 11.13 17.66 -4.40
C SER A 180 11.95 17.17 -3.23
N GLY A 181 12.54 15.99 -3.35
CA GLY A 181 13.32 15.43 -2.28
C GLY A 181 14.15 14.24 -2.69
N HIS A 182 14.84 13.70 -1.71
CA HIS A 182 15.66 12.50 -1.79
C HIS A 182 15.27 11.52 -0.71
N ILE A 183 15.18 10.24 -1.08
CA ILE A 183 14.92 9.13 -0.14
C ILE A 183 16.09 8.17 -0.20
N LYS A 184 16.59 7.79 0.98
CA LYS A 184 17.61 6.76 1.15
C LYS A 184 17.12 5.69 2.13
N TYR A 185 17.18 4.44 1.70
CA TYR A 185 17.00 3.25 2.53
C TYR A 185 18.34 2.55 2.68
N GLU A 186 18.76 2.32 3.92
CA GLU A 186 19.97 1.57 4.27
C GLU A 186 19.55 0.29 4.97
N PHE A 187 19.89 -0.84 4.38
CA PHE A 187 19.49 -2.16 4.82
C PHE A 187 20.66 -2.91 5.46
N THR A 188 20.38 -3.66 6.51
CA THR A 188 21.31 -4.60 7.13
C THR A 188 20.58 -5.89 7.45
N ALA A 189 20.97 -6.98 6.80
CA ALA A 189 20.48 -8.31 7.14
C ALA A 189 21.13 -8.80 8.43
N GLY A 190 20.32 -9.13 9.42
CA GLY A 190 20.70 -9.77 10.67
C GLY A 190 20.76 -11.30 10.54
N ASN A 191 20.47 -11.99 11.62
CA ASN A 191 20.37 -13.44 11.65
C ASN A 191 18.90 -13.89 11.51
N ASN A 192 18.70 -15.18 11.28
CA ASN A 192 17.40 -15.80 11.43
C ASN A 192 17.01 -15.82 12.93
N GLU A 193 15.76 -15.52 13.20
CA GLU A 193 15.16 -15.47 14.53
C GLU A 193 13.83 -16.21 14.52
N SER A 194 13.52 -16.92 15.60
CA SER A 194 12.19 -17.52 15.79
C SER A 194 11.22 -16.45 16.28
N ILE A 195 10.24 -16.10 15.45
CA ILE A 195 9.26 -15.04 15.69
C ILE A 195 7.87 -15.65 15.84
N THR A 196 7.19 -15.32 16.93
CA THR A 196 5.79 -15.68 17.15
C THR A 196 4.91 -14.44 16.97
N VAL A 197 3.90 -14.55 16.10
CA VAL A 197 2.89 -13.52 15.81
C VAL A 197 1.50 -14.19 15.82
N PRO A 198 0.38 -13.45 15.80
CA PRO A 198 -0.96 -14.05 15.80
C PRO A 198 -1.21 -15.07 14.68
N ALA A 199 -0.58 -14.93 13.53
CA ALA A 199 -0.69 -15.88 12.41
C ALA A 199 0.12 -17.17 12.60
N GLY A 200 1.01 -17.27 13.60
CA GLY A 200 1.82 -18.45 13.87
C GLY A 200 3.26 -18.14 14.30
N ALA A 201 4.07 -19.21 14.34
CA ALA A 201 5.51 -19.13 14.62
C ALA A 201 6.30 -19.34 13.32
N TYR A 202 7.34 -18.54 13.12
CA TYR A 202 8.14 -18.49 11.89
C TYR A 202 9.63 -18.40 12.24
N ASP A 203 10.47 -19.07 11.43
CA ASP A 203 11.89 -18.78 11.37
C ASP A 203 12.10 -17.68 10.31
N ALA A 204 12.51 -16.50 10.72
CA ALA A 204 12.48 -15.31 9.89
C ALA A 204 13.82 -14.56 9.93
N LEU A 205 14.27 -14.09 8.78
CA LEU A 205 15.44 -13.24 8.63
C LEU A 205 15.10 -11.83 9.11
N ALA A 206 15.83 -11.32 10.10
CA ALA A 206 15.73 -9.94 10.53
C ALA A 206 16.43 -9.02 9.54
N ILE A 207 15.75 -8.00 9.03
CA ILE A 207 16.33 -6.95 8.16
C ILE A 207 16.06 -5.60 8.80
N LYS A 208 17.13 -4.94 9.24
CA LYS A 208 17.07 -3.57 9.71
C LYS A 208 17.05 -2.62 8.53
N ILE A 209 16.14 -1.64 8.56
CA ILE A 209 15.95 -0.62 7.51
C ILE A 209 16.00 0.76 8.17
N LEU A 210 17.05 1.51 7.86
CA LEU A 210 17.11 2.93 8.17
C LEU A 210 16.59 3.71 6.97
N THR A 211 15.60 4.57 7.18
CA THR A 211 15.05 5.43 6.13
C THR A 211 15.33 6.88 6.46
N THR A 212 15.90 7.60 5.51
CA THR A 212 16.04 9.06 5.57
C THR A 212 15.32 9.66 4.37
N ILE A 213 14.49 10.67 4.62
CA ILE A 213 13.80 11.43 3.59
C ILE A 213 14.06 12.90 3.85
N ASP A 214 14.72 13.55 2.92
CA ASP A 214 14.92 15.00 2.90
C ASP A 214 14.12 15.57 1.73
N TYR A 215 13.19 16.49 2.01
CA TYR A 215 12.40 17.11 0.96
C TYR A 215 12.08 18.56 1.24
N THR A 216 11.80 19.31 0.19
CA THR A 216 11.48 20.73 0.24
C THR A 216 10.14 20.96 -0.42
N ILE A 217 9.24 21.64 0.29
CA ILE A 217 7.96 22.11 -0.23
C ILE A 217 8.16 23.56 -0.69
N THR A 218 7.74 23.87 -1.92
CA THR A 218 7.79 25.23 -2.45
C THR A 218 6.44 25.90 -2.20
N THR A 219 6.42 26.87 -1.28
CA THR A 219 5.23 27.66 -0.93
C THR A 219 5.31 29.05 -1.53
N ALA A 220 4.22 29.82 -1.48
CA ALA A 220 4.23 31.25 -1.87
C ALA A 220 5.20 32.10 -1.00
N ALA A 221 5.48 31.65 0.22
CA ALA A 221 6.42 32.33 1.14
C ALA A 221 7.88 31.87 0.95
N GLY A 222 8.14 30.89 0.09
CA GLY A 222 9.47 30.35 -0.19
C GLY A 222 9.58 28.86 0.05
N ALA A 223 10.78 28.33 -0.02
CA ALA A 223 11.11 26.91 0.16
C ALA A 223 11.13 26.53 1.64
N VAL A 224 10.41 25.48 2.00
CA VAL A 224 10.31 24.94 3.37
C VAL A 224 10.93 23.54 3.39
N PRO A 225 12.12 23.36 4.01
CA PRO A 225 12.75 22.06 4.14
C PRO A 225 12.06 21.21 5.20
N ASN A 226 11.96 19.92 4.94
CA ASN A 226 11.42 18.92 5.83
C ASN A 226 12.36 17.69 5.87
N ASN A 227 12.37 17.01 7.00
CA ASN A 227 13.14 15.78 7.18
C ASN A 227 12.30 14.74 7.90
N PHE A 228 12.40 13.52 7.43
CA PHE A 228 11.83 12.35 8.07
C PHE A 228 12.90 11.27 8.23
N LYS A 229 12.89 10.59 9.39
CA LYS A 229 13.77 9.45 9.65
C LYS A 229 12.98 8.34 10.30
N SER A 230 13.32 7.10 9.95
CA SER A 230 12.81 5.92 10.65
C SER A 230 13.87 4.83 10.77
N ASP A 231 13.73 4.02 11.81
CA ASP A 231 14.56 2.85 12.10
C ASP A 231 13.62 1.69 12.44
N TYR A 232 13.48 0.76 11.48
CA TYR A 232 12.62 -0.40 11.61
C TYR A 232 13.41 -1.68 11.41
N THR A 233 13.05 -2.73 12.16
CA THR A 233 13.43 -4.11 11.83
C THR A 233 12.19 -4.82 11.29
N TYR A 234 12.35 -5.44 10.14
CA TYR A 234 11.37 -6.32 9.50
C TYR A 234 11.88 -7.76 9.56
N TRP A 235 11.01 -8.69 9.94
CA TRP A 235 11.30 -10.13 9.97
C TRP A 235 10.62 -10.80 8.79
N PHE A 236 11.42 -11.30 7.85
CA PHE A 236 10.97 -11.94 6.62
C PHE A 236 11.04 -13.47 6.75
N ALA A 237 9.89 -14.13 6.74
CA ALA A 237 9.81 -15.59 6.72
C ALA A 237 9.81 -16.12 5.28
N PRO A 238 10.61 -17.16 4.97
CA PRO A 238 10.65 -17.77 3.65
C PRO A 238 9.26 -18.22 3.18
N ASN A 239 8.92 -17.93 1.93
CA ASN A 239 7.64 -18.24 1.28
C ASN A 239 6.39 -17.61 1.92
N VAL A 240 6.57 -16.68 2.86
CA VAL A 240 5.46 -15.95 3.51
C VAL A 240 5.56 -14.45 3.26
N GLY A 241 6.74 -13.87 3.32
CA GLY A 241 6.95 -12.44 3.33
C GLY A 241 7.30 -11.93 4.73
N TRP A 242 7.20 -10.60 4.96
CA TRP A 242 7.44 -10.10 6.30
C TRP A 242 6.30 -10.46 7.25
N VAL A 243 6.64 -10.99 8.42
CA VAL A 243 5.69 -11.46 9.44
C VAL A 243 5.59 -10.51 10.62
N LYS A 244 6.60 -9.68 10.82
CA LYS A 244 6.65 -8.66 11.86
C LYS A 244 7.46 -7.47 11.37
N ALA A 245 7.07 -6.27 11.80
CA ALA A 245 7.88 -5.07 11.73
C ALA A 245 7.81 -4.35 13.07
N SER A 246 8.93 -3.83 13.56
CA SER A 246 8.95 -3.04 14.80
C SER A 246 10.02 -1.96 14.69
N GLY A 247 9.69 -0.76 15.11
CA GLY A 247 10.64 0.34 15.03
C GLY A 247 10.05 1.67 15.47
N SER A 248 10.79 2.71 15.13
CA SER A 248 10.43 4.09 15.44
C SER A 248 10.61 4.99 14.23
N GLY A 249 9.94 6.12 14.25
CA GLY A 249 10.11 7.17 13.27
C GLY A 249 9.99 8.55 13.88
N LYS A 250 10.51 9.55 13.17
CA LYS A 250 10.44 10.95 13.55
C LYS A 250 10.00 11.79 12.36
N LEU A 251 8.89 12.49 12.51
CA LEU A 251 8.33 13.40 11.51
C LEU A 251 8.08 14.77 12.16
N GLY A 252 8.73 15.83 11.68
CA GLY A 252 8.52 17.18 12.18
C GLY A 252 8.69 17.34 13.70
N GLY A 253 9.60 16.56 14.32
CA GLY A 253 9.85 16.59 15.76
C GLY A 253 8.95 15.65 16.60
N LEU A 254 7.90 15.06 16.01
CA LEU A 254 7.09 14.02 16.65
C LEU A 254 7.78 12.66 16.49
N GLU A 255 8.07 12.02 17.60
CA GLU A 255 8.57 10.64 17.64
C GLU A 255 7.42 9.67 17.88
N PHE A 256 7.49 8.50 17.24
CA PHE A 256 6.51 7.44 17.41
C PHE A 256 7.17 6.08 17.29
N PHE A 257 6.56 5.11 17.96
CA PHE A 257 6.93 3.70 17.92
C PHE A 257 5.77 2.92 17.33
N GLU A 258 6.09 1.84 16.63
CA GLU A 258 5.07 0.99 16.05
C GLU A 258 5.58 -0.45 15.96
N THR A 259 4.68 -1.39 16.22
CA THR A 259 4.87 -2.80 15.92
C THR A 259 3.71 -3.27 15.06
N LEU A 260 4.01 -3.89 13.94
CA LEU A 260 3.07 -4.54 13.02
C LEU A 260 3.31 -6.06 13.11
N GLU A 261 2.27 -6.85 13.33
CA GLU A 261 2.34 -8.29 13.43
C GLU A 261 1.33 -8.95 12.48
N LEU A 262 1.80 -9.96 11.75
CA LEU A 262 0.98 -10.73 10.82
C LEU A 262 -0.16 -11.43 11.58
N THR A 263 -1.40 -11.18 11.16
CA THR A 263 -2.61 -11.82 11.69
C THR A 263 -3.20 -12.85 10.73
N GLY A 264 -2.83 -12.76 9.45
CA GLY A 264 -3.26 -13.72 8.44
C GLY A 264 -2.52 -13.58 7.12
N TYR A 265 -2.34 -14.70 6.44
CA TYR A 265 -1.71 -14.80 5.12
C TYR A 265 -2.47 -15.79 4.26
N ALA A 266 -2.70 -15.46 3.00
CA ALA A 266 -3.22 -16.37 2.00
C ALA A 266 -2.46 -16.17 0.68
N ALA A 267 -1.71 -17.19 0.25
CA ALA A 267 -1.21 -17.34 -1.12
C ALA A 267 -2.24 -18.16 -1.91
N GLN A 268 -2.54 -17.72 -3.13
CA GLN A 268 -3.34 -18.51 -4.08
C GLN A 268 -2.46 -19.26 -5.06
#